data_b54e445625bc77ef85ba5c3b9e3aadd3
#
_entry.id   b54e445625bc77ef85ba5c3b9e3aadd3
#
_cell.length_a   1.000
_cell.length_b   1.000
_cell.length_c   1.000
_cell.angle_alpha   90.00
_cell.angle_beta   90.00
_cell.angle_gamma   90.00
#
_symmetry.space_group_name_H-M   'P 1'
#
loop_
_entity.id
_entity.type
_entity.pdbx_description
1 polymer ?
#
loop_
_entity_poly.entity_id
_entity_poly.type
_entity_poly.pdbx_seq_one_letter_code
_entity_poly.pdbx_strand_id
1 'polypeptide(L)'
;PETHKMYISGCGAFTDGKAQTDFFEVYPQLDYLKERIEVLDEIPDSKPKPKLNIEEIKKKLKNIPQIYTKKFLLIQGWCDSFCTFCLTVKKRGRHYSRNMDDIIEDILEYEIQWWKEVVLTWVNLTAWGLDSTNDVWKSRFAELLAALLEKTEIPRIRISSLWPEFITDEVLELCKNTRIYPHFHYSVQSGSSNVLKKMARHYNGEHMRSLLEKTKNLEREDCVEVSIWADIIVWFPGESEEDFKETYQLIQDWLITKVHAFPFSAHNMWESVPAGKFPDQVDEKIKKERMWEINNIADQIRDDFIDRNIWKQFQVLIENVIIENGKTKWKGWTQNYIEADEKTFEIISGEIKRNEIVTGILK
;
A
#
# COMPACT_ATOMS: atom_id res chain seq x y z
N PRO A 1 33.46 17.40 -4.02
CA PRO A 1 32.14 16.89 -3.64
C PRO A 1 31.64 16.03 -4.77
N GLU A 2 31.51 14.72 -4.50
CA GLU A 2 30.95 13.79 -5.47
C GLU A 2 29.52 14.22 -5.78
N THR A 3 29.26 14.51 -7.03
CA THR A 3 27.92 14.85 -7.53
C THR A 3 27.09 13.56 -7.54
N HIS A 4 26.25 13.39 -6.52
CA HIS A 4 25.29 12.28 -6.52
C HIS A 4 24.29 12.50 -7.66
N LYS A 5 24.19 11.53 -8.58
CA LYS A 5 23.13 11.47 -9.59
C LYS A 5 21.84 11.00 -8.93
N MET A 6 20.75 11.65 -9.28
CA MET A 6 19.41 11.25 -8.89
C MET A 6 18.75 10.52 -10.08
N TYR A 7 18.26 9.30 -9.84
CA TYR A 7 17.55 8.53 -10.83
C TYR A 7 16.04 8.65 -10.57
N ILE A 8 15.29 9.02 -11.60
CA ILE A 8 13.83 9.12 -11.55
C ILE A 8 13.27 8.09 -12.52
N SER A 9 12.44 7.17 -12.01
CA SER A 9 11.62 6.28 -12.80
C SER A 9 10.17 6.48 -12.43
N GLY A 10 9.28 6.54 -13.38
CA GLY A 10 7.87 6.82 -13.15
C GLY A 10 6.92 5.92 -13.93
N CYS A 11 5.67 5.83 -13.46
CA CYS A 11 4.61 5.14 -14.17
C CYS A 11 4.30 5.83 -15.49
N GLY A 12 4.96 5.38 -16.57
CA GLY A 12 4.50 5.58 -17.91
C GLY A 12 4.42 6.99 -18.47
N ALA A 13 5.14 7.94 -17.88
CA ALA A 13 5.23 9.26 -18.48
C ALA A 13 6.15 9.29 -19.73
N PHE A 14 7.03 8.29 -19.89
CA PHE A 14 8.17 8.39 -20.77
C PHE A 14 8.40 7.06 -21.52
N THR A 15 7.64 6.85 -22.58
CA THR A 15 7.90 5.77 -23.53
C THR A 15 8.42 6.41 -24.82
N ASP A 16 9.42 5.85 -25.47
CA ASP A 16 10.01 6.21 -26.76
C ASP A 16 11.36 6.94 -26.75
N GLY A 17 12.20 6.78 -25.70
CA GLY A 17 13.57 7.34 -25.67
C GLY A 17 13.63 8.88 -25.53
N LYS A 18 12.51 9.52 -25.18
CA LYS A 18 12.41 10.98 -24.94
C LYS A 18 12.20 11.33 -23.47
N ALA A 19 12.27 10.35 -22.59
CA ALA A 19 11.92 10.50 -21.19
C ALA A 19 12.56 11.71 -20.52
N GLN A 20 13.84 11.96 -20.78
CA GLN A 20 14.55 13.05 -20.12
C GLN A 20 14.11 14.43 -20.65
N THR A 21 13.85 14.55 -21.94
CA THR A 21 13.38 15.79 -22.54
C THR A 21 11.98 16.13 -22.07
N ASP A 22 11.08 15.17 -22.14
CA ASP A 22 9.68 15.34 -21.75
C ASP A 22 9.53 15.64 -20.26
N PHE A 23 10.37 15.05 -19.38
CA PHE A 23 10.35 15.35 -17.96
C PHE A 23 10.62 16.82 -17.65
N PHE A 24 11.64 17.40 -18.25
CA PHE A 24 12.00 18.82 -18.01
C PHE A 24 11.05 19.79 -18.73
N GLU A 25 10.38 19.39 -19.81
CA GLU A 25 9.30 20.18 -20.40
C GLU A 25 8.09 20.29 -19.47
N VAL A 26 7.78 19.22 -18.74
CA VAL A 26 6.69 19.19 -17.74
C VAL A 26 7.07 19.89 -16.44
N TYR A 27 8.34 19.79 -16.04
CA TYR A 27 8.85 20.37 -14.79
C TYR A 27 9.98 21.36 -15.03
N PRO A 28 9.73 22.49 -15.74
CA PRO A 28 10.78 23.46 -16.09
C PRO A 28 11.45 24.08 -14.87
N GLN A 29 10.76 24.09 -13.71
CA GLN A 29 11.35 24.55 -12.45
C GLN A 29 12.49 23.66 -11.94
N LEU A 30 12.68 22.46 -12.49
CA LEU A 30 13.75 21.52 -12.16
C LEU A 30 14.90 21.54 -13.18
N ASP A 31 14.85 22.39 -14.18
CA ASP A 31 15.86 22.44 -15.27
C ASP A 31 17.30 22.67 -14.75
N TYR A 32 17.44 23.36 -13.62
CA TYR A 32 18.74 23.53 -12.94
C TYR A 32 19.36 22.24 -12.39
N LEU A 33 18.58 21.13 -12.32
CA LEU A 33 19.03 19.79 -11.92
C LEU A 33 19.28 18.86 -13.10
N LYS A 34 19.18 19.32 -14.34
CA LYS A 34 19.23 18.49 -15.55
C LYS A 34 20.49 17.64 -15.67
N GLU A 35 21.62 18.14 -15.18
CA GLU A 35 22.87 17.37 -15.14
C GLU A 35 22.94 16.33 -14.01
N ARG A 36 22.03 16.41 -13.02
CA ARG A 36 21.99 15.53 -11.84
C ARG A 36 20.85 14.54 -11.87
N ILE A 37 19.83 14.76 -12.72
CA ILE A 37 18.67 13.90 -12.85
C ILE A 37 18.83 13.07 -14.11
N GLU A 38 18.77 11.77 -13.95
CA GLU A 38 18.69 10.81 -15.04
C GLU A 38 17.32 10.12 -14.99
N VAL A 39 16.50 10.36 -15.99
CA VAL A 39 15.16 9.75 -16.11
C VAL A 39 15.30 8.42 -16.82
N LEU A 40 14.88 7.34 -16.16
CA LEU A 40 14.99 5.99 -16.67
C LEU A 40 13.70 5.60 -17.40
N ASP A 41 13.81 5.20 -18.66
CA ASP A 41 12.71 4.67 -19.47
C ASP A 41 12.22 3.31 -18.95
N GLU A 42 13.15 2.51 -18.42
CA GLU A 42 12.88 1.20 -17.84
C GLU A 42 13.62 1.05 -16.50
N ILE A 43 13.01 0.33 -15.56
CA ILE A 43 13.74 -0.12 -14.37
C ILE A 43 14.69 -1.22 -14.84
N PRO A 44 16.00 -1.08 -14.67
CA PRO A 44 16.94 -2.10 -15.10
C PRO A 44 16.56 -3.46 -14.49
N ASP A 45 16.49 -4.49 -15.33
CA ASP A 45 16.31 -5.88 -14.87
C ASP A 45 17.28 -6.17 -13.73
N SER A 46 16.77 -6.69 -12.63
CA SER A 46 17.62 -7.09 -11.52
C SER A 46 18.56 -8.21 -12.02
N LYS A 47 19.83 -7.88 -12.18
CA LYS A 47 20.85 -8.91 -12.44
C LYS A 47 20.73 -9.97 -11.34
N PRO A 48 20.91 -11.27 -11.65
CA PRO A 48 20.91 -12.30 -10.62
C PRO A 48 21.91 -11.90 -9.53
N LYS A 49 21.40 -11.77 -8.31
CA LYS A 49 22.21 -11.36 -7.17
C LYS A 49 23.36 -12.37 -6.98
N PRO A 50 24.60 -11.92 -6.82
CA PRO A 50 25.67 -12.82 -6.42
C PRO A 50 25.31 -13.48 -5.09
N LYS A 51 25.63 -14.76 -4.91
CA LYS A 51 25.43 -15.46 -3.64
C LYS A 51 26.08 -14.65 -2.51
N LEU A 52 25.25 -14.18 -1.59
CA LEU A 52 25.65 -13.24 -0.56
C LEU A 52 26.56 -13.93 0.48
N ASN A 53 27.74 -13.38 0.69
CA ASN A 53 28.55 -13.74 1.85
C ASN A 53 28.02 -12.94 3.07
N ILE A 54 27.24 -13.61 3.91
CA ILE A 54 26.55 -13.03 5.08
C ILE A 54 27.52 -12.27 6.02
N GLU A 55 28.73 -12.80 6.23
CA GLU A 55 29.73 -12.18 7.10
C GLU A 55 30.30 -10.87 6.51
N GLU A 56 30.49 -10.83 5.20
CA GLU A 56 30.96 -9.63 4.50
C GLU A 56 29.90 -8.52 4.51
N ILE A 57 28.63 -8.89 4.39
CA ILE A 57 27.50 -7.97 4.46
C ILE A 57 27.36 -7.37 5.86
N LYS A 58 27.38 -8.21 6.90
CA LYS A 58 27.35 -7.74 8.30
C LYS A 58 28.43 -6.71 8.57
N LYS A 59 29.64 -6.91 8.01
CA LYS A 59 30.76 -5.99 8.16
C LYS A 59 30.58 -4.67 7.41
N LYS A 60 30.02 -4.68 6.21
CA LYS A 60 29.75 -3.49 5.39
C LYS A 60 28.60 -2.66 5.96
N LEU A 61 27.55 -3.32 6.50
CA LEU A 61 26.33 -2.65 6.96
C LEU A 61 26.43 -2.00 8.35
N LYS A 62 27.43 -2.35 9.14
CA LYS A 62 27.65 -1.79 10.49
C LYS A 62 27.75 -0.26 10.53
N ASN A 63 28.07 0.38 9.40
CA ASN A 63 28.32 1.81 9.30
C ASN A 63 27.37 2.58 8.36
N ILE A 64 26.33 1.94 7.80
CA ILE A 64 25.35 2.63 6.94
C ILE A 64 24.18 3.10 7.81
N PRO A 65 23.94 4.41 7.93
CA PRO A 65 22.77 4.89 8.67
C PRO A 65 21.49 4.42 7.98
N GLN A 66 20.63 3.72 8.72
CA GLN A 66 19.31 3.33 8.24
C GLN A 66 18.45 4.59 8.07
N ILE A 67 18.15 4.98 6.83
CA ILE A 67 17.29 6.13 6.54
C ILE A 67 15.82 5.82 6.83
N TYR A 68 15.39 4.58 6.59
CA TYR A 68 14.03 4.10 6.83
C TYR A 68 14.00 3.11 8.00
N THR A 69 12.83 2.89 8.59
CA THR A 69 12.59 1.92 9.67
C THR A 69 11.86 0.67 9.19
N LYS A 70 11.54 0.60 7.90
CA LYS A 70 10.88 -0.53 7.24
C LYS A 70 11.46 -0.76 5.87
N LYS A 71 11.44 -2.01 5.43
CA LYS A 71 11.84 -2.42 4.07
C LYS A 71 10.61 -2.61 3.20
N PHE A 72 10.63 -1.97 2.03
CA PHE A 72 9.63 -2.21 1.00
C PHE A 72 10.14 -3.32 0.09
N LEU A 73 9.42 -4.44 0.09
CA LEU A 73 9.78 -5.62 -0.67
C LEU A 73 8.82 -5.81 -1.84
N LEU A 74 9.36 -5.68 -3.03
CA LEU A 74 8.64 -5.95 -4.25
C LEU A 74 8.45 -7.47 -4.39
N ILE A 75 7.22 -7.95 -4.40
CA ILE A 75 6.92 -9.39 -4.57
C ILE A 75 6.35 -9.74 -5.95
N GLN A 76 5.88 -8.74 -6.68
CA GLN A 76 5.18 -8.90 -7.94
C GLN A 76 5.45 -7.67 -8.83
N GLY A 77 5.46 -7.82 -10.16
CA GLY A 77 5.52 -6.73 -11.12
C GLY A 77 4.29 -6.66 -11.99
N TRP A 78 3.93 -5.46 -12.43
CA TRP A 78 2.87 -5.15 -13.39
C TRP A 78 1.46 -5.61 -12.99
N CYS A 79 0.46 -5.44 -13.86
CA CYS A 79 -0.92 -5.80 -13.59
C CYS A 79 -1.68 -6.03 -14.89
N ASP A 80 -2.41 -7.14 -15.00
CA ASP A 80 -3.18 -7.54 -16.18
C ASP A 80 -4.70 -7.37 -16.00
N SER A 81 -5.16 -6.57 -15.03
CA SER A 81 -6.59 -6.47 -14.72
C SER A 81 -7.39 -5.55 -15.65
N PHE A 82 -6.75 -4.81 -16.55
CA PHE A 82 -7.37 -3.98 -17.58
C PHE A 82 -8.50 -3.04 -17.12
N CYS A 83 -8.42 -2.54 -15.88
CA CYS A 83 -9.41 -1.61 -15.35
C CYS A 83 -9.56 -0.38 -16.25
N THR A 84 -10.79 0.03 -16.54
CA THR A 84 -11.09 1.09 -17.53
C THR A 84 -10.61 2.49 -17.11
N PHE A 85 -10.26 2.69 -15.84
CA PHE A 85 -9.74 3.95 -15.29
C PHE A 85 -8.21 3.97 -15.17
N CYS A 86 -7.52 2.89 -15.54
CA CYS A 86 -6.11 2.72 -15.22
C CYS A 86 -5.22 2.66 -16.46
N LEU A 87 -4.06 3.30 -16.41
CA LEU A 87 -3.04 3.25 -17.46
C LEU A 87 -1.94 2.20 -17.19
N THR A 88 -1.93 1.56 -16.02
CA THR A 88 -0.82 0.68 -15.60
C THR A 88 -0.54 -0.43 -16.61
N VAL A 89 -1.58 -1.10 -17.12
CA VAL A 89 -1.42 -2.19 -18.11
C VAL A 89 -0.70 -1.71 -19.36
N LYS A 90 -1.07 -0.52 -19.86
CA LYS A 90 -0.46 0.03 -21.07
C LYS A 90 0.99 0.47 -20.89
N LYS A 91 1.33 0.89 -19.68
CA LYS A 91 2.59 1.56 -19.38
C LYS A 91 3.65 0.64 -18.79
N ARG A 92 3.25 -0.46 -18.14
CA ARG A 92 4.16 -1.29 -17.35
C ARG A 92 4.34 -2.72 -17.85
N GLY A 93 3.55 -3.19 -18.81
CA GLY A 93 3.66 -4.53 -19.37
C GLY A 93 2.86 -5.59 -18.61
N ARG A 94 3.22 -6.86 -18.78
CA ARG A 94 2.48 -8.02 -18.25
C ARG A 94 2.83 -8.30 -16.79
N HIS A 95 1.85 -8.83 -16.07
CA HIS A 95 2.03 -9.33 -14.71
C HIS A 95 3.15 -10.38 -14.64
N TYR A 96 3.97 -10.31 -13.60
CA TYR A 96 4.91 -11.36 -13.21
C TYR A 96 5.05 -11.41 -11.68
N SER A 97 5.22 -12.61 -11.14
CA SER A 97 5.48 -12.85 -9.73
C SER A 97 6.95 -13.14 -9.51
N ARG A 98 7.54 -12.55 -8.47
CA ARG A 98 8.89 -12.93 -8.05
C ARG A 98 8.89 -14.35 -7.49
N ASN A 99 10.01 -15.04 -7.63
CA ASN A 99 10.17 -16.36 -7.04
C ASN A 99 10.02 -16.29 -5.51
N MET A 100 9.37 -17.30 -4.92
CA MET A 100 9.12 -17.37 -3.48
C MET A 100 10.42 -17.43 -2.68
N ASP A 101 11.39 -18.25 -3.12
CA ASP A 101 12.65 -18.41 -2.41
C ASP A 101 13.46 -17.11 -2.41
N ASP A 102 13.47 -16.36 -3.52
CA ASP A 102 14.13 -15.04 -3.60
C ASP A 102 13.48 -14.03 -2.63
N ILE A 103 12.15 -14.08 -2.46
CA ILE A 103 11.42 -13.22 -1.51
C ILE A 103 11.81 -13.58 -0.07
N ILE A 104 11.88 -14.87 0.24
CA ILE A 104 12.28 -15.37 1.57
C ILE A 104 13.74 -14.99 1.86
N GLU A 105 14.66 -15.18 0.90
CA GLU A 105 16.06 -14.78 1.04
C GLU A 105 16.21 -13.28 1.33
N ASP A 106 15.46 -12.42 0.64
CA ASP A 106 15.46 -10.98 0.92
C ASP A 106 15.02 -10.67 2.36
N ILE A 107 13.99 -11.35 2.88
CA ILE A 107 13.52 -11.13 4.25
C ILE A 107 14.54 -11.63 5.27
N LEU A 108 15.14 -12.80 5.07
CA LEU A 108 16.22 -13.30 5.92
C LEU A 108 17.42 -12.35 5.94
N GLU A 109 17.77 -11.75 4.80
CA GLU A 109 18.78 -10.69 4.76
C GLU A 109 18.36 -9.47 5.61
N TYR A 110 17.09 -9.07 5.56
CA TYR A 110 16.60 -7.95 6.38
C TYR A 110 16.64 -8.27 7.88
N GLU A 111 16.36 -9.50 8.29
CA GLU A 111 16.48 -9.95 9.68
C GLU A 111 17.94 -9.85 10.17
N ILE A 112 18.90 -10.29 9.35
CA ILE A 112 20.33 -10.16 9.66
C ILE A 112 20.72 -8.68 9.83
N GLN A 113 20.10 -7.78 9.09
CA GLN A 113 20.28 -6.33 9.19
C GLN A 113 19.48 -5.67 10.33
N TRP A 114 18.81 -6.46 11.16
CA TRP A 114 18.01 -6.01 12.32
C TRP A 114 16.78 -5.18 11.96
N TRP A 115 16.25 -5.31 10.74
CA TRP A 115 14.98 -4.69 10.38
C TRP A 115 13.83 -5.33 11.13
N LYS A 116 12.88 -4.50 11.58
CA LYS A 116 11.72 -4.94 12.36
C LYS A 116 10.46 -5.08 11.51
N GLU A 117 10.40 -4.41 10.37
CA GLU A 117 9.22 -4.42 9.51
C GLU A 117 9.58 -4.60 8.04
N VAL A 118 8.88 -5.51 7.37
CA VAL A 118 8.81 -5.59 5.91
C VAL A 118 7.43 -5.22 5.44
N VAL A 119 7.36 -4.42 4.38
CA VAL A 119 6.12 -4.07 3.68
C VAL A 119 6.14 -4.77 2.34
N LEU A 120 5.27 -5.77 2.17
CA LEU A 120 5.07 -6.38 0.86
C LEU A 120 4.38 -5.35 -0.03
N THR A 121 4.96 -5.08 -1.18
CA THR A 121 4.51 -3.97 -2.03
C THR A 121 4.40 -4.34 -3.49
N TRP A 122 3.53 -3.70 -4.18
CA TRP A 122 3.28 -3.47 -5.58
C TRP A 122 1.79 -3.28 -5.88
N VAL A 123 1.41 -3.33 -7.19
CA VAL A 123 0.11 -2.86 -7.70
C VAL A 123 -1.03 -3.82 -7.36
N ASN A 124 -0.81 -5.14 -7.46
CA ASN A 124 -1.83 -6.16 -7.20
C ASN A 124 -1.20 -7.36 -6.50
N LEU A 125 -0.93 -7.22 -5.21
CA LEU A 125 -0.23 -8.23 -4.41
C LEU A 125 -0.95 -9.57 -4.37
N THR A 126 -2.26 -9.53 -4.28
CA THR A 126 -3.10 -10.72 -4.16
C THR A 126 -3.15 -11.57 -5.43
N ALA A 127 -2.67 -11.03 -6.56
CA ALA A 127 -2.47 -11.78 -7.81
C ALA A 127 -1.13 -12.53 -7.86
N TRP A 128 -0.32 -12.51 -6.82
CA TRP A 128 0.95 -13.22 -6.80
C TRP A 128 0.75 -14.72 -7.07
N GLY A 129 1.57 -15.27 -7.96
CA GLY A 129 1.54 -16.66 -8.36
C GLY A 129 0.56 -17.00 -9.48
N LEU A 130 -0.27 -16.07 -9.99
CA LEU A 130 -1.16 -16.33 -11.13
C LEU A 130 -0.41 -16.77 -12.38
N ASP A 131 0.74 -16.22 -12.65
CA ASP A 131 1.60 -16.51 -13.80
C ASP A 131 2.37 -17.83 -13.66
N SER A 132 2.37 -18.45 -12.48
CA SER A 132 3.04 -19.71 -12.20
C SER A 132 2.12 -20.93 -12.26
N THR A 133 0.83 -20.71 -12.56
CA THR A 133 -0.19 -21.77 -12.65
C THR A 133 -0.80 -21.81 -14.06
N ASN A 134 -1.30 -22.97 -14.48
CA ASN A 134 -2.10 -23.08 -15.69
C ASN A 134 -3.55 -22.58 -15.48
N ASP A 135 -3.92 -22.26 -14.25
CA ASP A 135 -5.20 -21.69 -13.87
C ASP A 135 -5.02 -20.19 -13.60
N VAL A 136 -5.38 -19.38 -14.59
CA VAL A 136 -5.25 -17.92 -14.57
C VAL A 136 -6.02 -17.21 -13.46
N TRP A 137 -6.88 -17.93 -12.73
CA TRP A 137 -7.68 -17.37 -11.64
C TRP A 137 -7.25 -17.87 -10.26
N LYS A 138 -6.23 -18.72 -10.18
CA LYS A 138 -5.76 -19.27 -8.92
C LYS A 138 -4.51 -18.54 -8.43
N SER A 139 -4.71 -17.55 -7.57
CA SER A 139 -3.60 -16.90 -6.84
C SER A 139 -2.95 -17.89 -5.86
N ARG A 140 -1.65 -17.74 -5.67
CA ARG A 140 -0.84 -18.46 -4.67
C ARG A 140 -0.39 -17.54 -3.52
N PHE A 141 -1.07 -16.42 -3.34
CA PHE A 141 -0.71 -15.45 -2.31
C PHE A 141 -0.80 -16.01 -0.89
N ALA A 142 -1.78 -16.88 -0.61
CA ALA A 142 -1.86 -17.60 0.66
C ALA A 142 -0.63 -18.49 0.91
N GLU A 143 -0.18 -19.22 -0.11
CA GLU A 143 1.04 -20.04 -0.02
C GLU A 143 2.28 -19.19 0.29
N LEU A 144 2.40 -18.00 -0.32
CA LEU A 144 3.48 -17.06 -0.01
C LEU A 144 3.42 -16.61 1.44
N LEU A 145 2.25 -16.16 1.92
CA LEU A 145 2.11 -15.71 3.31
C LEU A 145 2.43 -16.83 4.31
N ALA A 146 1.95 -18.05 4.07
CA ALA A 146 2.26 -19.21 4.90
C ALA A 146 3.77 -19.49 4.93
N ALA A 147 4.44 -19.49 3.78
CA ALA A 147 5.88 -19.69 3.69
C ALA A 147 6.68 -18.59 4.41
N LEU A 148 6.23 -17.32 4.34
CA LEU A 148 6.86 -16.23 5.08
C LEU A 148 6.72 -16.39 6.59
N LEU A 149 5.55 -16.83 7.06
CA LEU A 149 5.34 -17.10 8.49
C LEU A 149 6.16 -18.30 8.98
N GLU A 150 6.36 -19.31 8.16
CA GLU A 150 7.10 -20.51 8.52
C GLU A 150 8.61 -20.33 8.48
N LYS A 151 9.12 -19.66 7.42
CA LYS A 151 10.56 -19.64 7.10
C LYS A 151 11.29 -18.37 7.54
N THR A 152 10.59 -17.38 8.07
CA THR A 152 11.18 -16.12 8.54
C THR A 152 10.71 -15.79 9.94
N GLU A 153 11.44 -14.91 10.64
CA GLU A 153 11.09 -14.46 11.99
C GLU A 153 10.91 -12.93 12.10
N ILE A 154 10.88 -12.23 10.96
CA ILE A 154 10.69 -10.78 10.97
C ILE A 154 9.44 -10.42 11.78
N PRO A 155 9.55 -9.50 12.75
CA PRO A 155 8.44 -9.26 13.70
C PRO A 155 7.18 -8.70 13.04
N ARG A 156 7.32 -7.94 11.94
CA ARG A 156 6.22 -7.19 11.34
C ARG A 156 6.18 -7.40 9.84
N ILE A 157 5.12 -8.02 9.36
CA ILE A 157 4.80 -8.16 7.93
C ILE A 157 3.58 -7.30 7.65
N ARG A 158 3.75 -6.28 6.82
CA ARG A 158 2.67 -5.42 6.37
C ARG A 158 2.36 -5.69 4.91
N ILE A 159 1.09 -5.77 4.59
CA ILE A 159 0.61 -5.93 3.22
C ILE A 159 0.12 -4.56 2.73
N SER A 160 0.66 -4.05 1.62
CA SER A 160 0.33 -2.69 1.18
C SER A 160 -1.03 -2.62 0.48
N SER A 161 -1.18 -3.15 -0.72
CA SER A 161 -2.39 -3.02 -1.52
C SER A 161 -3.02 -4.37 -1.81
N LEU A 162 -4.28 -4.53 -1.41
CA LEU A 162 -5.04 -5.77 -1.55
C LEU A 162 -6.14 -5.58 -2.61
N TRP A 163 -6.17 -6.50 -3.55
CA TRP A 163 -7.23 -6.56 -4.54
C TRP A 163 -8.27 -7.59 -4.12
N PRO A 164 -9.53 -7.20 -4.05
CA PRO A 164 -10.60 -8.04 -3.50
C PRO A 164 -10.79 -9.39 -4.19
N GLU A 165 -10.52 -9.45 -5.50
CA GLU A 165 -10.77 -10.63 -6.32
C GLU A 165 -10.06 -11.91 -5.85
N PHE A 166 -8.90 -11.75 -5.20
CA PHE A 166 -8.02 -12.88 -4.85
C PHE A 166 -7.86 -13.07 -3.33
N ILE A 167 -8.68 -12.39 -2.53
CA ILE A 167 -8.70 -12.60 -1.09
C ILE A 167 -9.60 -13.81 -0.78
N THR A 168 -8.98 -14.89 -0.35
CA THR A 168 -9.66 -16.12 0.08
C THR A 168 -9.79 -16.18 1.59
N ASP A 169 -10.67 -17.05 2.09
CA ASP A 169 -10.78 -17.30 3.53
C ASP A 169 -9.45 -17.81 4.12
N GLU A 170 -8.64 -18.53 3.34
CA GLU A 170 -7.29 -18.96 3.72
C GLU A 170 -6.34 -17.77 3.95
N VAL A 171 -6.36 -16.75 3.06
CA VAL A 171 -5.59 -15.51 3.26
C VAL A 171 -6.03 -14.80 4.54
N LEU A 172 -7.34 -14.70 4.78
CA LEU A 172 -7.86 -14.08 6.01
C LEU A 172 -7.47 -14.86 7.26
N GLU A 173 -7.46 -16.20 7.21
CA GLU A 173 -7.02 -17.03 8.34
C GLU A 173 -5.55 -16.77 8.68
N LEU A 174 -4.67 -16.73 7.68
CA LEU A 174 -3.26 -16.37 7.90
C LEU A 174 -3.08 -14.96 8.46
N CYS A 175 -3.96 -14.03 8.12
CA CYS A 175 -3.95 -12.66 8.63
C CYS A 175 -4.32 -12.54 10.13
N LYS A 176 -4.79 -13.61 10.79
CA LYS A 176 -4.96 -13.65 12.24
C LYS A 176 -3.62 -13.70 12.97
N ASN A 177 -2.56 -14.18 12.34
CA ASN A 177 -1.22 -14.24 12.92
C ASN A 177 -0.72 -12.85 13.33
N THR A 178 -0.17 -12.74 14.53
CA THR A 178 0.26 -11.45 15.11
C THR A 178 1.39 -10.76 14.35
N ARG A 179 2.18 -11.50 13.58
CA ARG A 179 3.24 -10.96 12.72
C ARG A 179 2.69 -10.31 11.46
N ILE A 180 1.52 -10.73 10.95
CA ILE A 180 0.81 -10.02 9.88
C ILE A 180 -0.02 -8.92 10.52
N TYR A 181 0.30 -7.68 10.23
CA TYR A 181 -0.29 -6.55 10.91
C TYR A 181 -1.72 -6.26 10.48
N PRO A 182 -2.62 -5.93 11.43
CA PRO A 182 -4.04 -5.73 11.19
C PRO A 182 -4.33 -4.39 10.51
N HIS A 183 -3.66 -4.15 9.39
CA HIS A 183 -3.84 -2.99 8.54
C HIS A 183 -3.97 -3.46 7.10
N PHE A 184 -5.17 -3.39 6.56
CA PHE A 184 -5.51 -3.87 5.22
C PHE A 184 -5.94 -2.70 4.34
N HIS A 185 -5.22 -2.50 3.25
CA HIS A 185 -5.52 -1.44 2.29
C HIS A 185 -6.12 -2.04 1.03
N TYR A 186 -7.44 -1.91 0.90
CA TYR A 186 -8.20 -2.47 -0.21
C TYR A 186 -8.39 -1.47 -1.34
N SER A 187 -8.20 -1.93 -2.58
CA SER A 187 -8.60 -1.22 -3.79
C SER A 187 -10.10 -1.39 -4.05
N VAL A 188 -10.94 -0.84 -3.17
CA VAL A 188 -12.41 -0.97 -3.19
C VAL A 188 -13.00 -0.34 -4.44
N GLN A 189 -12.52 0.82 -4.83
CA GLN A 189 -12.92 1.66 -5.95
C GLN A 189 -14.36 2.18 -5.88
N SER A 190 -15.36 1.32 -5.67
CA SER A 190 -16.79 1.67 -5.50
C SER A 190 -17.52 0.58 -4.70
N GLY A 191 -18.60 0.93 -4.03
CA GLY A 191 -19.56 -0.01 -3.42
C GLY A 191 -20.61 -0.53 -4.40
N SER A 192 -20.79 0.16 -5.54
CA SER A 192 -21.82 -0.18 -6.51
C SER A 192 -21.39 -1.25 -7.51
N SER A 193 -22.19 -2.32 -7.63
CA SER A 193 -21.98 -3.37 -8.63
C SER A 193 -22.03 -2.84 -10.05
N ASN A 194 -22.85 -1.81 -10.33
CA ASN A 194 -22.96 -1.19 -11.64
C ASN A 194 -21.66 -0.45 -11.99
N VAL A 195 -21.12 0.36 -11.08
CA VAL A 195 -19.87 1.10 -11.28
C VAL A 195 -18.69 0.14 -11.39
N LEU A 196 -18.59 -0.86 -10.52
CA LEU A 196 -17.52 -1.87 -10.56
C LEU A 196 -17.50 -2.62 -11.89
N LYS A 197 -18.66 -2.96 -12.45
CA LYS A 197 -18.78 -3.57 -13.79
C LYS A 197 -18.26 -2.63 -14.88
N LYS A 198 -18.61 -1.34 -14.84
CA LYS A 198 -18.09 -0.32 -15.79
C LYS A 198 -16.58 -0.11 -15.64
N MET A 199 -16.05 -0.26 -14.43
CA MET A 199 -14.61 -0.22 -14.11
C MET A 199 -13.86 -1.46 -14.61
N ALA A 200 -14.55 -2.49 -15.11
CA ALA A 200 -14.00 -3.81 -15.45
C ALA A 200 -13.37 -4.51 -14.23
N ARG A 201 -14.04 -4.42 -13.06
CA ARG A 201 -13.67 -5.19 -11.87
C ARG A 201 -14.34 -6.56 -11.91
N HIS A 202 -13.64 -7.58 -11.39
CA HIS A 202 -14.10 -8.96 -11.38
C HIS A 202 -14.85 -9.34 -10.08
N TYR A 203 -15.28 -8.38 -9.31
CA TYR A 203 -16.13 -8.52 -8.13
C TYR A 203 -17.26 -7.50 -8.17
N ASN A 204 -18.30 -7.73 -7.37
CA ASN A 204 -19.46 -6.86 -7.23
C ASN A 204 -19.54 -6.24 -5.82
N GLY A 205 -20.51 -5.37 -5.59
CA GLY A 205 -20.69 -4.68 -4.31
C GLY A 205 -20.99 -5.62 -3.14
N GLU A 206 -21.75 -6.71 -3.38
CA GLU A 206 -22.05 -7.71 -2.35
C GLU A 206 -20.79 -8.47 -1.91
N HIS A 207 -19.97 -8.90 -2.87
CA HIS A 207 -18.69 -9.54 -2.57
C HIS A 207 -17.79 -8.60 -1.77
N MET A 208 -17.70 -7.31 -2.18
CA MET A 208 -16.91 -6.31 -1.47
C MET A 208 -17.39 -6.13 -0.03
N ARG A 209 -18.70 -5.96 0.18
CA ARG A 209 -19.28 -5.82 1.52
C ARG A 209 -18.96 -7.03 2.38
N SER A 210 -19.22 -8.23 1.88
CA SER A 210 -18.93 -9.48 2.59
C SER A 210 -17.46 -9.61 2.98
N LEU A 211 -16.53 -9.25 2.07
CA LEU A 211 -15.10 -9.28 2.34
C LEU A 211 -14.71 -8.28 3.43
N LEU A 212 -15.22 -7.05 3.38
CA LEU A 212 -14.96 -6.02 4.40
C LEU A 212 -15.49 -6.45 5.77
N GLU A 213 -16.70 -7.05 5.82
CA GLU A 213 -17.30 -7.59 7.05
C GLU A 213 -16.45 -8.72 7.64
N LYS A 214 -16.01 -9.69 6.82
CA LYS A 214 -15.10 -10.76 7.24
C LYS A 214 -13.79 -10.19 7.78
N THR A 215 -13.20 -9.22 7.07
CA THR A 215 -11.93 -8.60 7.48
C THR A 215 -12.07 -7.82 8.79
N LYS A 216 -13.14 -7.03 8.93
CA LYS A 216 -13.42 -6.26 10.16
C LYS A 216 -13.56 -7.17 11.39
N ASN A 217 -14.17 -8.34 11.20
CA ASN A 217 -14.48 -9.29 12.26
C ASN A 217 -13.39 -10.37 12.45
N LEU A 218 -12.18 -10.16 11.92
CA LEU A 218 -11.07 -11.07 12.17
C LEU A 218 -10.75 -11.15 13.67
N GLU A 219 -10.95 -12.32 14.25
CA GLU A 219 -10.52 -12.62 15.63
C GLU A 219 -9.03 -12.90 15.65
N ARG A 220 -8.27 -11.96 16.21
CA ARG A 220 -6.81 -12.02 16.29
C ARG A 220 -6.35 -12.37 17.69
N GLU A 221 -5.23 -13.09 17.77
CA GLU A 221 -4.61 -13.47 19.06
C GLU A 221 -4.16 -12.26 19.89
N ASP A 222 -3.74 -11.17 19.21
CA ASP A 222 -3.31 -9.94 19.86
C ASP A 222 -4.47 -9.01 20.26
N CYS A 223 -5.70 -9.36 19.96
CA CYS A 223 -6.91 -8.58 20.20
C CYS A 223 -6.87 -7.16 19.63
N VAL A 224 -5.95 -6.88 18.69
CA VAL A 224 -5.84 -5.56 18.05
C VAL A 224 -6.91 -5.41 17.00
N GLU A 225 -7.69 -4.33 17.11
CA GLU A 225 -8.75 -4.00 16.16
C GLU A 225 -8.17 -3.76 14.76
N VAL A 226 -8.79 -4.39 13.75
CA VAL A 226 -8.36 -4.28 12.35
C VAL A 226 -8.62 -2.88 11.80
N SER A 227 -7.64 -2.31 11.13
CA SER A 227 -7.76 -1.07 10.37
C SER A 227 -7.93 -1.38 8.89
N ILE A 228 -9.04 -0.97 8.31
CA ILE A 228 -9.33 -1.15 6.88
C ILE A 228 -9.27 0.20 6.19
N TRP A 229 -8.30 0.33 5.29
CA TRP A 229 -8.17 1.48 4.42
C TRP A 229 -8.71 1.16 3.03
N ALA A 230 -9.29 2.13 2.36
CA ALA A 230 -9.89 1.92 1.05
C ALA A 230 -9.55 3.06 0.09
N ASP A 231 -9.11 2.66 -1.11
CA ASP A 231 -9.09 3.57 -2.27
C ASP A 231 -10.48 3.57 -2.90
N ILE A 232 -11.06 4.75 -3.06
CA ILE A 232 -12.38 4.96 -3.66
C ILE A 232 -12.27 6.00 -4.78
N ILE A 233 -12.81 5.67 -5.95
CA ILE A 233 -12.95 6.60 -7.06
C ILE A 233 -14.38 7.13 -7.05
N VAL A 234 -14.52 8.43 -6.89
CA VAL A 234 -15.80 9.13 -6.93
C VAL A 234 -16.00 9.73 -8.32
N TRP A 235 -17.23 9.70 -8.85
CA TRP A 235 -17.64 10.22 -10.16
C TRP A 235 -17.06 9.47 -11.34
N PHE A 236 -17.02 8.21 -11.20
CA PHE A 236 -16.77 7.39 -12.37
C PHE A 236 -17.88 7.67 -13.42
N PRO A 237 -17.56 7.74 -14.73
CA PRO A 237 -18.56 8.02 -15.76
C PRO A 237 -19.78 7.11 -15.67
N GLY A 238 -20.96 7.72 -15.58
CA GLY A 238 -22.24 7.03 -15.41
C GLY A 238 -22.51 6.52 -13.99
N GLU A 239 -21.80 7.02 -12.97
CA GLU A 239 -22.15 6.80 -11.56
C GLU A 239 -23.41 7.60 -11.20
N SER A 240 -24.51 6.94 -10.89
CA SER A 240 -25.75 7.56 -10.43
C SER A 240 -25.66 7.99 -8.96
N GLU A 241 -26.69 8.64 -8.47
CA GLU A 241 -26.81 8.99 -7.06
C GLU A 241 -27.00 7.76 -6.18
N GLU A 242 -27.72 6.76 -6.68
CA GLU A 242 -27.90 5.47 -6.01
C GLU A 242 -26.56 4.71 -5.93
N ASP A 243 -25.81 4.69 -7.02
CA ASP A 243 -24.47 4.07 -7.05
C ASP A 243 -23.52 4.71 -6.01
N PHE A 244 -23.55 6.04 -5.90
CA PHE A 244 -22.78 6.78 -4.91
C PHE A 244 -23.18 6.43 -3.49
N LYS A 245 -24.50 6.34 -3.21
CA LYS A 245 -25.03 5.96 -1.90
C LYS A 245 -24.58 4.56 -1.47
N GLU A 246 -24.50 3.58 -2.38
CA GLU A 246 -23.97 2.26 -2.07
C GLU A 246 -22.50 2.34 -1.59
N THR A 247 -21.68 3.19 -2.22
CA THR A 247 -20.30 3.41 -1.79
C THR A 247 -20.24 4.13 -0.44
N TYR A 248 -21.06 5.17 -0.26
CA TYR A 248 -21.16 5.92 0.99
C TYR A 248 -21.59 5.03 2.17
N GLN A 249 -22.52 4.08 1.91
CA GLN A 249 -23.02 3.16 2.93
C GLN A 249 -21.94 2.21 3.47
N LEU A 250 -20.96 1.78 2.65
CA LEU A 250 -19.84 0.97 3.15
C LEU A 250 -19.02 1.71 4.22
N ILE A 251 -18.89 3.04 4.08
CA ILE A 251 -18.17 3.86 5.03
C ILE A 251 -19.05 4.07 6.27
N GLN A 252 -20.32 4.42 6.07
CA GLN A 252 -21.27 4.69 7.14
C GLN A 252 -21.51 3.47 8.05
N ASP A 253 -21.43 2.25 7.50
CA ASP A 253 -21.54 0.98 8.24
C ASP A 253 -20.24 0.59 8.98
N TRP A 254 -19.25 1.49 9.01
CA TRP A 254 -17.98 1.25 9.70
C TRP A 254 -17.18 0.07 9.15
N LEU A 255 -17.37 -0.28 7.89
CA LEU A 255 -16.61 -1.33 7.23
C LEU A 255 -15.22 -0.85 6.79
N ILE A 256 -15.03 0.47 6.73
CA ILE A 256 -13.79 1.12 6.34
C ILE A 256 -13.42 2.08 7.47
N THR A 257 -12.16 2.11 7.88
CA THR A 257 -11.65 2.96 8.96
C THR A 257 -10.87 4.17 8.46
N LYS A 258 -10.51 4.18 7.18
CA LYS A 258 -9.91 5.32 6.48
C LYS A 258 -10.16 5.24 4.99
N VAL A 259 -10.53 6.35 4.40
CA VAL A 259 -10.78 6.47 2.96
C VAL A 259 -9.69 7.31 2.31
N HIS A 260 -9.21 6.85 1.17
CA HIS A 260 -8.49 7.64 0.19
C HIS A 260 -9.42 7.85 -1.00
N ALA A 261 -10.13 8.96 -1.01
CA ALA A 261 -11.03 9.31 -2.10
C ALA A 261 -10.28 10.04 -3.22
N PHE A 262 -10.50 9.60 -4.44
CA PHE A 262 -9.97 10.22 -5.65
C PHE A 262 -11.10 10.60 -6.59
N PRO A 263 -11.09 11.82 -7.14
CA PRO A 263 -11.96 12.14 -8.26
C PRO A 263 -11.54 11.35 -9.50
N PHE A 264 -12.48 10.81 -10.25
CA PHE A 264 -12.17 10.20 -11.54
C PHE A 264 -11.41 11.19 -12.43
N SER A 265 -10.34 10.72 -13.05
CA SER A 265 -9.54 11.48 -14.01
C SER A 265 -9.42 10.72 -15.33
N ALA A 266 -9.73 11.39 -16.42
CA ALA A 266 -9.58 10.83 -17.76
C ALA A 266 -8.10 10.78 -18.25
N HIS A 267 -7.17 11.38 -17.50
CA HIS A 267 -5.73 11.47 -17.83
C HIS A 267 -5.45 12.04 -19.24
N ASN A 268 -6.13 13.11 -19.61
CA ASN A 268 -6.11 13.64 -20.98
C ASN A 268 -4.80 14.32 -21.41
N MET A 269 -3.82 14.50 -20.53
CA MET A 269 -2.58 15.23 -20.87
C MET A 269 -1.69 14.46 -21.85
N TRP A 270 -1.58 13.13 -21.70
CA TRP A 270 -0.67 12.30 -22.50
C TRP A 270 -1.40 11.13 -23.17
N GLU A 271 -2.26 10.47 -22.44
CA GLU A 271 -3.04 9.33 -22.89
C GLU A 271 -4.32 9.24 -22.07
N SER A 272 -5.45 9.06 -22.74
CA SER A 272 -6.73 8.89 -22.07
C SER A 272 -6.95 7.44 -21.64
N VAL A 273 -7.49 7.23 -20.43
CA VAL A 273 -8.00 5.94 -20.00
C VAL A 273 -9.27 5.57 -20.78
N PRO A 274 -9.60 4.26 -20.93
CA PRO A 274 -10.82 3.86 -21.64
C PRO A 274 -12.09 4.55 -21.14
N ALA A 275 -12.26 4.68 -19.81
CA ALA A 275 -13.42 5.35 -19.21
C ALA A 275 -13.50 6.87 -19.52
N GLY A 276 -12.40 7.51 -19.90
CA GLY A 276 -12.41 8.90 -20.33
C GLY A 276 -13.21 9.14 -21.61
N LYS A 277 -13.52 8.06 -22.36
CA LYS A 277 -14.33 8.09 -23.59
C LYS A 277 -15.79 7.71 -23.36
N PHE A 278 -16.18 7.38 -22.13
CA PHE A 278 -17.57 7.04 -21.83
C PHE A 278 -18.46 8.28 -21.95
N PRO A 279 -19.70 8.13 -22.47
CA PRO A 279 -20.56 9.27 -22.76
C PRO A 279 -21.03 10.02 -21.51
N ASP A 280 -21.22 9.31 -20.41
CA ASP A 280 -21.87 9.81 -19.21
C ASP A 280 -20.85 10.42 -18.23
N GLN A 281 -20.07 11.41 -18.69
CA GLN A 281 -19.15 12.15 -17.84
C GLN A 281 -19.91 12.98 -16.81
N VAL A 282 -19.46 12.95 -15.55
CA VAL A 282 -20.14 13.66 -14.46
C VAL A 282 -19.70 15.12 -14.38
N ASP A 283 -20.66 16.02 -14.09
CA ASP A 283 -20.42 17.46 -13.99
C ASP A 283 -19.46 17.80 -12.82
N GLU A 284 -18.56 18.76 -13.03
CA GLU A 284 -17.55 19.18 -12.06
C GLU A 284 -18.14 19.73 -10.74
N LYS A 285 -19.36 20.26 -10.77
CA LYS A 285 -20.04 20.74 -9.56
C LYS A 285 -20.46 19.57 -8.67
N ILE A 286 -21.09 18.55 -9.24
CA ILE A 286 -21.46 17.31 -8.53
C ILE A 286 -20.22 16.65 -7.96
N LYS A 287 -19.12 16.70 -8.68
CA LYS A 287 -17.83 16.21 -8.24
C LYS A 287 -17.41 16.79 -6.90
N LYS A 288 -17.43 18.06 -6.73
CA LYS A 288 -17.03 18.74 -5.49
C LYS A 288 -17.93 18.40 -4.31
N GLU A 289 -19.22 18.29 -4.56
CA GLU A 289 -20.22 17.97 -3.53
C GLU A 289 -19.98 16.56 -2.95
N ARG A 290 -19.90 15.54 -3.80
CA ARG A 290 -19.64 14.15 -3.35
C ARG A 290 -18.28 13.97 -2.67
N MET A 291 -17.21 14.66 -3.15
CA MET A 291 -15.90 14.62 -2.47
C MET A 291 -15.98 15.22 -1.07
N TRP A 292 -16.72 16.28 -0.92
CA TRP A 292 -16.92 16.89 0.38
C TRP A 292 -17.66 15.92 1.34
N GLU A 293 -18.72 15.26 0.86
CA GLU A 293 -19.47 14.28 1.65
C GLU A 293 -18.59 13.09 2.07
N ILE A 294 -17.85 12.49 1.11
CA ILE A 294 -16.95 11.36 1.40
C ILE A 294 -15.85 11.77 2.38
N ASN A 295 -15.23 12.94 2.21
CA ASN A 295 -14.17 13.37 3.10
C ASN A 295 -14.68 13.64 4.51
N ASN A 296 -15.85 14.27 4.66
CA ASN A 296 -16.41 14.51 5.98
C ASN A 296 -16.72 13.23 6.75
N ILE A 297 -17.37 12.25 6.12
CA ILE A 297 -17.64 10.97 6.79
C ILE A 297 -16.35 10.19 7.03
N ALA A 298 -15.39 10.26 6.13
CA ALA A 298 -14.10 9.59 6.28
C ALA A 298 -13.30 10.11 7.48
N ASP A 299 -13.31 11.44 7.70
CA ASP A 299 -12.66 12.06 8.85
C ASP A 299 -13.33 11.61 10.16
N GLN A 300 -14.68 11.66 10.23
CA GLN A 300 -15.44 11.19 11.38
C GLN A 300 -15.13 9.72 11.72
N ILE A 301 -15.19 8.84 10.73
CA ILE A 301 -14.89 7.40 10.92
C ILE A 301 -13.45 7.18 11.38
N ARG A 302 -12.50 7.99 10.88
CA ARG A 302 -11.11 7.92 11.31
C ARG A 302 -10.93 8.34 12.76
N ASP A 303 -11.55 9.43 13.16
CA ASP A 303 -11.50 9.92 14.53
C ASP A 303 -12.15 8.92 15.49
N ASP A 304 -13.33 8.43 15.16
CA ASP A 304 -14.03 7.39 15.94
C ASP A 304 -13.22 6.08 16.03
N PHE A 305 -12.49 5.71 14.97
CA PHE A 305 -11.59 4.54 15.03
C PHE A 305 -10.45 4.77 16.02
N ILE A 306 -9.86 5.96 16.04
CA ILE A 306 -8.80 6.30 16.99
C ILE A 306 -9.38 6.31 18.41
N ASP A 307 -10.51 6.95 18.63
CA ASP A 307 -11.17 7.06 19.95
C ASP A 307 -11.49 5.70 20.56
N ARG A 308 -11.98 4.75 19.75
CA ARG A 308 -12.23 3.37 20.22
C ARG A 308 -10.97 2.62 20.61
N ASN A 309 -9.82 3.07 20.14
CA ASN A 309 -8.52 2.46 20.43
C ASN A 309 -7.75 3.17 21.56
N ILE A 310 -8.26 4.30 22.07
CA ILE A 310 -7.73 4.95 23.29
C ILE A 310 -7.83 3.98 24.47
N TRP A 311 -6.83 3.99 25.31
CA TRP A 311 -6.62 3.10 26.49
C TRP A 311 -6.37 1.62 26.14
N LYS A 312 -6.21 1.28 24.85
CA LYS A 312 -5.77 -0.06 24.47
C LYS A 312 -4.25 -0.13 24.39
N GLN A 313 -3.72 -1.32 24.59
CA GLN A 313 -2.28 -1.60 24.50
C GLN A 313 -1.89 -1.92 23.06
N PHE A 314 -0.78 -1.32 22.62
CA PHE A 314 -0.22 -1.53 21.28
C PHE A 314 1.30 -1.71 21.34
N GLN A 315 1.82 -2.31 20.28
CA GLN A 315 3.22 -2.23 19.91
C GLN A 315 3.40 -1.10 18.88
N VAL A 316 4.37 -0.25 19.08
CA VAL A 316 4.71 0.86 18.18
C VAL A 316 6.11 0.69 17.64
N LEU A 317 6.27 0.71 16.33
CA LEU A 317 7.60 0.84 15.71
C LEU A 317 8.00 2.31 15.70
N ILE A 318 9.08 2.63 16.38
CA ILE A 318 9.62 3.99 16.43
C ILE A 318 10.31 4.32 15.10
N GLU A 319 9.78 5.30 14.37
CA GLU A 319 10.33 5.72 13.07
C GLU A 319 11.27 6.91 13.17
N ASN A 320 10.98 7.83 14.07
CA ASN A 320 11.78 9.04 14.24
C ASN A 320 11.99 9.35 15.71
N VAL A 321 13.21 9.77 16.05
CA VAL A 321 13.57 10.24 17.39
C VAL A 321 14.40 11.51 17.23
N ILE A 322 13.97 12.57 17.90
CA ILE A 322 14.64 13.88 17.89
C ILE A 322 14.83 14.33 19.34
N ILE A 323 16.00 14.83 19.67
CA ILE A 323 16.27 15.47 20.97
C ILE A 323 16.23 16.98 20.76
N GLU A 324 15.23 17.63 21.35
CA GLU A 324 15.05 19.07 21.24
C GLU A 324 14.88 19.67 22.65
N ASN A 325 15.73 20.64 22.98
CA ASN A 325 15.75 21.30 24.30
C ASN A 325 15.84 20.31 25.48
N GLY A 326 16.62 19.22 25.34
CA GLY A 326 16.79 18.19 26.36
C GLY A 326 15.59 17.24 26.51
N LYS A 327 14.56 17.36 25.68
CA LYS A 327 13.40 16.46 25.66
C LYS A 327 13.47 15.54 24.43
N THR A 328 13.19 14.28 24.66
CA THR A 328 13.07 13.31 23.56
C THR A 328 11.67 13.39 22.96
N LYS A 329 11.59 13.73 21.68
CA LYS A 329 10.38 13.64 20.85
C LYS A 329 10.53 12.42 19.95
N TRP A 330 9.46 11.71 19.75
CA TRP A 330 9.47 10.56 18.87
C TRP A 330 8.15 10.41 18.13
N LYS A 331 8.16 9.68 17.03
CA LYS A 331 6.98 9.28 16.25
C LYS A 331 7.12 7.83 15.81
N GLY A 332 5.99 7.15 15.73
CA GLY A 332 5.91 5.77 15.26
C GLY A 332 4.49 5.37 14.89
N TRP A 333 4.32 4.09 14.56
CA TRP A 333 3.04 3.54 14.13
C TRP A 333 2.70 2.27 14.92
N THR A 334 1.45 2.20 15.36
CA THR A 334 0.88 0.98 15.96
C THR A 334 0.72 -0.13 14.91
N GLN A 335 0.36 -1.34 15.36
CA GLN A 335 0.09 -2.46 14.46
C GLN A 335 -1.02 -2.14 13.47
N ASN A 336 -2.10 -1.47 13.91
CA ASN A 336 -3.24 -1.11 13.10
C ASN A 336 -3.16 0.31 12.48
N TYR A 337 -1.94 0.84 12.37
CA TYR A 337 -1.62 2.07 11.66
C TYR A 337 -2.25 3.34 12.25
N ILE A 338 -2.23 3.46 13.58
CA ILE A 338 -2.47 4.71 14.30
C ILE A 338 -1.10 5.36 14.55
N GLU A 339 -0.96 6.64 14.23
CA GLU A 339 0.25 7.41 14.55
C GLU A 339 0.33 7.56 16.07
N ALA A 340 1.51 7.33 16.63
CA ALA A 340 1.80 7.47 18.05
C ALA A 340 3.04 8.35 18.26
N ASP A 341 2.99 9.19 19.26
CA ASP A 341 4.08 10.08 19.66
C ASP A 341 4.15 10.20 21.19
N GLU A 342 5.07 11.03 21.68
CA GLU A 342 5.25 11.26 23.13
C GLU A 342 4.04 11.88 23.84
N LYS A 343 3.06 12.40 23.10
CA LYS A 343 1.85 13.01 23.68
C LYS A 343 0.69 12.02 23.72
N THR A 344 0.56 11.22 22.67
CA THR A 344 -0.57 10.33 22.45
C THR A 344 -0.32 8.90 22.92
N PHE A 345 0.91 8.58 23.38
CA PHE A 345 1.25 7.22 23.74
C PHE A 345 2.10 7.14 25.02
N GLU A 346 1.68 6.29 25.96
CA GLU A 346 2.43 5.98 27.19
C GLU A 346 3.18 4.68 27.05
N ILE A 347 4.52 4.75 27.02
CA ILE A 347 5.35 3.57 26.89
C ILE A 347 5.41 2.81 28.22
N ILE A 348 5.11 1.52 28.17
CA ILE A 348 5.21 0.59 29.31
C ILE A 348 6.56 -0.16 29.27
N SER A 349 7.01 -0.56 28.07
CA SER A 349 8.25 -1.31 27.89
C SER A 349 8.89 -1.04 26.53
N GLY A 350 10.20 -1.28 26.46
CA GLY A 350 11.02 -1.02 25.27
C GLY A 350 11.82 0.28 25.39
N GLU A 351 12.75 0.47 24.48
CA GLU A 351 13.63 1.64 24.41
C GLU A 351 13.17 2.60 23.31
N ILE A 352 13.11 3.90 23.62
CA ILE A 352 12.82 4.93 22.62
C ILE A 352 14.04 5.10 21.72
N LYS A 353 14.11 4.26 20.73
CA LYS A 353 15.17 4.27 19.74
C LYS A 353 14.59 3.96 18.36
N ARG A 354 15.11 4.64 17.37
CA ARG A 354 14.69 4.44 15.99
C ARG A 354 14.86 2.97 15.56
N ASN A 355 13.87 2.43 14.87
CA ASN A 355 13.78 1.03 14.43
C ASN A 355 13.63 0.03 15.58
N GLU A 356 13.25 0.47 16.78
CA GLU A 356 12.86 -0.43 17.88
C GLU A 356 11.34 -0.45 18.05
N ILE A 357 10.86 -1.57 18.57
CA ILE A 357 9.45 -1.75 18.90
C ILE A 357 9.27 -1.52 20.39
N VAL A 358 8.41 -0.61 20.76
CA VAL A 358 7.99 -0.36 22.15
C VAL A 358 6.56 -0.83 22.35
N THR A 359 6.21 -1.18 23.58
CA THR A 359 4.84 -1.52 23.97
C THR A 359 4.32 -0.44 24.91
N GLY A 360 3.07 -0.05 24.76
CA GLY A 360 2.45 0.96 25.60
C GLY A 360 0.95 1.13 25.34
N ILE A 361 0.38 2.18 25.89
CA ILE A 361 -1.06 2.50 25.84
C ILE A 361 -1.26 3.77 25.02
N LEU A 362 -2.21 3.73 24.08
CA LEU A 362 -2.69 4.90 23.37
C LEU A 362 -3.55 5.77 24.30
N LYS A 363 -3.33 7.09 24.33
CA LYS A 363 -4.04 8.07 25.19
C LYS A 363 -4.97 8.94 24.40
#